data_21f352677d596361994539aaab27aca1
#
_entry.id   21f352677d596361994539aaab27aca1
#
_cell.length_a   1.000
_cell.length_b   1.000
_cell.length_c   1.000
_cell.angle_alpha   90.00
_cell.angle_beta   90.00
_cell.angle_gamma   90.00
#
_symmetry.space_group_name_H-M   'P 1'
#
loop_
_entity.id
_entity.type
_entity.pdbx_description
1 polymer ?
#
loop_
_entity_poly.entity_id
_entity_poly.type
_entity_poly.pdbx_seq_one_letter_code
_entity_poly.pdbx_strand_id
1 'polypeptide(L)'
;SRDNIPSFDGLQARSDNATLLREAGVTVILAGQDPGGQMNLRFEAGHAVRNGMRWEDALAAVTIAPAEAFGLGQEMGSLAPGKAADLVLWSGDPFEFSTGAELVLIRGQEVPLTSRMTELRDRYRTLPPRY
;
A
#
# COMPACT_ATOMS: atom_id res chain seq x y z
N SER A 1 2.74 5.50 13.51
CA SER A 1 3.46 6.64 12.93
C SER A 1 4.27 7.35 14.00
N ARG A 2 5.53 7.66 13.67
CA ARG A 2 6.45 8.36 14.57
C ARG A 2 6.00 9.79 14.91
N ASP A 3 5.10 10.33 14.13
CA ASP A 3 4.67 11.72 14.20
C ASP A 3 3.53 11.95 15.19
N ASN A 4 2.95 10.87 15.71
CA ASN A 4 1.82 10.95 16.62
C ASN A 4 2.18 10.22 17.92
N ILE A 5 2.99 10.86 18.74
CA ILE A 5 3.51 10.27 19.97
C ILE A 5 2.58 10.54 21.13
N PRO A 6 1.92 9.54 21.62
CA PRO A 6 1.62 9.59 23.05
C PRO A 6 1.93 8.31 23.81
N SER A 7 2.70 7.39 23.29
CA SER A 7 3.07 6.20 24.03
C SER A 7 4.59 6.06 24.19
N PHE A 8 5.02 5.60 25.35
CA PHE A 8 6.43 5.27 25.62
C PHE A 8 7.00 4.29 24.58
N ASP A 9 6.17 3.42 24.03
CA ASP A 9 6.56 2.44 23.02
C ASP A 9 7.02 3.11 21.71
N GLY A 10 6.52 4.32 21.41
CA GLY A 10 6.92 5.10 20.24
C GLY A 10 8.29 5.79 20.35
N LEU A 11 8.82 5.97 21.58
CA LEU A 11 10.05 6.74 21.79
C LEU A 11 11.31 6.05 21.21
N GLN A 12 11.29 4.73 21.09
CA GLN A 12 12.40 3.95 20.52
C GLN A 12 12.05 3.34 19.16
N ALA A 13 10.93 3.73 18.54
CA ALA A 13 10.55 3.23 17.24
C ALA A 13 11.57 3.68 16.17
N ARG A 14 12.17 2.70 15.50
CA ARG A 14 13.11 2.91 14.39
C ARG A 14 12.35 2.93 13.08
N SER A 15 12.66 3.89 12.23
CA SER A 15 12.09 3.97 10.88
C SER A 15 12.62 2.87 9.95
N ASP A 16 13.81 2.33 10.24
CA ASP A 16 14.46 1.23 9.50
C ASP A 16 14.18 -0.17 10.09
N ASN A 17 13.26 -0.29 11.05
CA ASN A 17 13.00 -1.56 11.74
C ASN A 17 12.59 -2.68 10.76
N ALA A 18 11.75 -2.38 9.78
CA ALA A 18 11.31 -3.35 8.78
C ALA A 18 12.51 -3.85 7.92
N THR A 19 13.44 -2.95 7.58
CA THR A 19 14.68 -3.29 6.87
C THR A 19 15.54 -4.26 7.68
N LEU A 20 15.80 -3.94 8.94
CA LEU A 20 16.62 -4.78 9.82
C LEU A 20 16.01 -6.17 10.03
N LEU A 21 14.71 -6.27 10.22
CA LEU A 21 14.01 -7.55 10.33
C LEU A 21 14.16 -8.37 9.05
N ARG A 22 14.01 -7.73 7.89
CA ARG A 22 14.15 -8.39 6.60
C ARG A 22 15.59 -8.89 6.36
N GLU A 23 16.59 -8.09 6.68
CA GLU A 23 18.02 -8.46 6.61
C GLU A 23 18.37 -9.62 7.56
N ALA A 24 17.70 -9.70 8.69
CA ALA A 24 17.81 -10.83 9.63
C ALA A 24 17.06 -12.09 9.17
N GLY A 25 16.46 -12.08 7.96
CA GLY A 25 15.75 -13.24 7.40
C GLY A 25 14.31 -13.39 7.89
N VAL A 26 13.77 -12.42 8.62
CA VAL A 26 12.38 -12.44 9.07
C VAL A 26 11.44 -12.09 7.92
N THR A 27 10.34 -12.82 7.79
CA THR A 27 9.25 -12.45 6.88
C THR A 27 8.53 -11.22 7.43
N VAL A 28 8.60 -10.11 6.70
CA VAL A 28 7.95 -8.86 7.08
C VAL A 28 6.64 -8.71 6.33
N ILE A 29 5.58 -8.36 7.05
CA ILE A 29 4.27 -7.97 6.51
C ILE A 29 4.03 -6.52 6.94
N LEU A 30 3.75 -5.66 5.97
CA LEU A 30 3.36 -4.28 6.24
C LEU A 30 1.84 -4.19 6.34
N ALA A 31 1.35 -3.49 7.36
CA ALA A 31 -0.07 -3.27 7.58
C ALA A 31 -0.32 -1.81 7.94
N GLY A 32 -1.41 -1.25 7.44
CA GLY A 32 -1.85 0.09 7.82
C GLY A 32 -2.48 0.08 9.23
N GLN A 33 -2.15 1.05 10.06
CA GLN A 33 -2.64 1.15 11.44
C GLN A 33 -3.69 2.25 11.64
N ASP A 34 -4.25 2.82 10.60
CA ASP A 34 -5.23 3.89 10.78
C ASP A 34 -6.62 3.34 11.07
N PRO A 35 -7.21 3.60 12.25
CA PRO A 35 -8.60 3.25 12.54
C PRO A 35 -9.62 3.90 11.58
N GLY A 36 -9.23 4.97 10.89
CA GLY A 36 -10.02 5.67 9.88
C GLY A 36 -9.87 5.11 8.47
N GLY A 37 -9.04 4.10 8.25
CA GLY A 37 -8.84 3.45 6.94
C GLY A 37 -8.20 4.33 5.87
N GLN A 38 -7.55 5.42 6.27
CA GLN A 38 -6.96 6.40 5.33
C GLN A 38 -5.48 6.17 5.03
N MET A 39 -4.79 5.32 5.79
CA MET A 39 -3.40 5.00 5.50
C MET A 39 -3.32 4.05 4.30
N ASN A 40 -2.85 4.59 3.21
CA ASN A 40 -2.66 3.85 1.98
C ASN A 40 -1.42 2.94 2.14
N LEU A 41 -1.65 1.63 2.18
CA LEU A 41 -0.63 0.60 2.41
C LEU A 41 0.58 0.74 1.48
N ARG A 42 0.39 1.24 0.25
CA ARG A 42 1.48 1.49 -0.69
C ARG A 42 2.47 2.56 -0.19
N PHE A 43 2.00 3.53 0.59
CA PHE A 43 2.87 4.56 1.16
C PHE A 43 3.66 4.06 2.37
N GLU A 44 3.12 3.10 3.11
CA GLU A 44 3.90 2.38 4.14
C GLU A 44 5.03 1.57 3.50
N ALA A 45 4.76 0.91 2.36
CA ALA A 45 5.79 0.23 1.58
C ALA A 45 6.85 1.22 1.07
N GLY A 46 6.44 2.36 0.50
CA GLY A 46 7.35 3.42 0.07
C GLY A 46 8.16 4.01 1.22
N HIS A 47 7.55 4.14 2.41
CA HIS A 47 8.28 4.57 3.61
C HIS A 47 9.35 3.55 4.02
N ALA A 48 9.06 2.25 3.95
CA ALA A 48 10.03 1.20 4.22
C ALA A 48 11.20 1.23 3.22
N VAL A 49 10.93 1.44 1.92
CA VAL A 49 11.96 1.59 0.88
C VAL A 49 12.84 2.81 1.17
N ARG A 50 12.24 3.95 1.50
CA ARG A 50 12.98 5.16 1.86
C ARG A 50 13.92 4.97 3.06
N ASN A 51 13.58 4.02 3.95
CA ASN A 51 14.37 3.66 5.13
C ASN A 51 15.23 2.41 4.93
N GLY A 52 15.57 2.07 3.68
CA GLY A 52 16.58 1.10 3.31
C GLY A 52 16.07 -0.27 2.91
N MET A 53 14.78 -0.56 2.98
CA MET A 53 14.22 -1.81 2.48
C MET A 53 14.34 -1.86 0.95
N ARG A 54 14.71 -3.02 0.40
CA ARG A 54 14.71 -3.21 -1.05
C ARG A 54 13.28 -3.10 -1.58
N TRP A 55 13.12 -2.52 -2.77
CA TRP A 55 11.82 -2.30 -3.39
C TRP A 55 11.02 -3.60 -3.53
N GLU A 56 11.68 -4.67 -3.98
CA GLU A 56 11.06 -5.98 -4.16
C GLU A 56 10.60 -6.59 -2.83
N ASP A 57 11.36 -6.38 -1.76
CA ASP A 57 10.99 -6.85 -0.42
C ASP A 57 9.79 -6.06 0.13
N ALA A 58 9.72 -4.77 -0.12
CA ALA A 58 8.57 -3.94 0.25
C ALA A 58 7.31 -4.33 -0.55
N LEU A 59 7.47 -4.63 -1.84
CA LEU A 59 6.37 -5.15 -2.66
C LEU A 59 5.89 -6.51 -2.13
N ALA A 60 6.81 -7.42 -1.87
CA ALA A 60 6.47 -8.72 -1.29
C ALA A 60 5.75 -8.58 0.05
N ALA A 61 6.17 -7.63 0.90
CA ALA A 61 5.60 -7.39 2.23
C ALA A 61 4.13 -6.90 2.20
N VAL A 62 3.66 -6.38 1.07
CA VAL A 62 2.26 -5.93 0.89
C VAL A 62 1.46 -6.82 -0.06
N THR A 63 2.07 -7.86 -0.64
CA THR A 63 1.41 -8.75 -1.62
C THR A 63 1.52 -10.22 -1.24
N ILE A 64 2.64 -10.86 -1.61
CA ILE A 64 2.78 -12.32 -1.45
C ILE A 64 3.03 -12.73 0.01
N ALA A 65 3.78 -11.96 0.79
CA ALA A 65 4.10 -12.33 2.16
C ALA A 65 2.85 -12.46 3.06
N PRO A 66 1.89 -11.50 3.06
CA PRO A 66 0.62 -11.72 3.76
C PRO A 66 -0.18 -12.89 3.21
N ALA A 67 -0.23 -13.10 1.89
CA ALA A 67 -0.95 -14.21 1.30
C ALA A 67 -0.38 -15.57 1.79
N GLU A 68 0.93 -15.71 1.82
CA GLU A 68 1.60 -16.91 2.34
C GLU A 68 1.35 -17.13 3.84
N ALA A 69 1.43 -16.06 4.64
CA ALA A 69 1.21 -16.13 6.08
C ALA A 69 -0.22 -16.59 6.44
N PHE A 70 -1.20 -16.27 5.60
CA PHE A 70 -2.58 -16.72 5.75
C PHE A 70 -2.91 -18.01 4.98
N GLY A 71 -1.91 -18.66 4.37
CA GLY A 71 -2.09 -19.91 3.63
C GLY A 71 -2.71 -19.73 2.23
N LEU A 72 -2.82 -18.52 1.73
CA LEU A 72 -3.43 -18.16 0.44
C LEU A 72 -2.42 -17.96 -0.68
N GLY A 73 -1.14 -18.19 -0.46
CA GLY A 73 -0.07 -17.92 -1.40
C GLY A 73 -0.17 -18.69 -2.73
N GLN A 74 -0.90 -19.81 -2.77
CA GLN A 74 -1.17 -20.55 -4.00
C GLN A 74 -2.33 -19.94 -4.81
N GLU A 75 -3.19 -19.14 -4.18
CA GLU A 75 -4.40 -18.60 -4.79
C GLU A 75 -4.22 -17.13 -5.21
N MET A 76 -3.43 -16.33 -4.47
CA MET A 76 -3.25 -14.90 -4.68
C MET A 76 -1.88 -14.39 -4.20
N GLY A 77 -1.67 -13.08 -4.29
CA GLY A 77 -0.47 -12.38 -3.80
C GLY A 77 0.67 -12.28 -4.83
N SER A 78 0.55 -12.92 -5.99
CA SER A 78 1.51 -12.78 -7.10
C SER A 78 0.84 -13.00 -8.45
N LEU A 79 1.44 -12.45 -9.50
CA LEU A 79 1.00 -12.64 -10.88
C LEU A 79 1.56 -13.97 -11.41
N ALA A 80 0.75 -15.02 -11.38
CA ALA A 80 1.10 -16.33 -11.89
C ALA A 80 -0.13 -17.02 -12.49
N PRO A 81 0.04 -17.90 -13.50
CA PRO A 81 -1.06 -18.68 -14.07
C PRO A 81 -1.80 -19.49 -13.00
N GLY A 82 -3.13 -19.44 -13.03
CA GLY A 82 -3.99 -20.17 -12.10
C GLY A 82 -4.31 -19.42 -10.81
N LYS A 83 -3.70 -18.27 -10.53
CA LYS A 83 -4.05 -17.43 -9.39
C LYS A 83 -5.16 -16.44 -9.71
N ALA A 84 -5.78 -15.90 -8.66
CA ALA A 84 -6.78 -14.85 -8.79
C ALA A 84 -6.22 -13.65 -9.56
N ALA A 85 -7.00 -13.16 -10.53
CA ALA A 85 -6.63 -12.00 -11.33
C ALA A 85 -7.01 -10.70 -10.58
N ASP A 86 -6.42 -10.51 -9.39
CA ASP A 86 -6.50 -9.31 -8.58
C ASP A 86 -5.24 -8.49 -8.85
N LEU A 87 -5.35 -7.45 -9.65
CA LEU A 87 -4.20 -6.65 -10.07
C LEU A 87 -4.53 -5.18 -10.25
N VAL A 88 -3.51 -4.36 -10.14
CA VAL A 88 -3.60 -2.92 -10.40
C VAL A 88 -2.53 -2.54 -11.42
N LEU A 89 -2.93 -1.84 -12.47
CA LEU A 89 -2.02 -1.17 -13.38
C LEU A 89 -1.79 0.25 -12.87
N TRP A 90 -0.53 0.61 -12.73
CA TRP A 90 -0.11 1.91 -12.21
C TRP A 90 0.53 2.76 -13.31
N SER A 91 0.34 4.08 -13.25
CA SER A 91 0.98 5.03 -14.17
C SER A 91 2.49 5.19 -13.96
N GLY A 92 3.05 4.57 -12.93
CA GLY A 92 4.47 4.62 -12.56
C GLY A 92 4.74 3.74 -11.36
N ASP A 93 5.76 4.07 -10.55
CA ASP A 93 6.06 3.33 -9.32
C ASP A 93 4.88 3.46 -8.33
N PRO A 94 4.26 2.33 -7.91
CA PRO A 94 3.14 2.36 -6.97
C PRO A 94 3.45 3.00 -5.62
N PHE A 95 4.71 3.07 -5.22
CA PHE A 95 5.13 3.65 -3.95
C PHE A 95 5.32 5.17 -4.00
N GLU A 96 5.27 5.76 -5.19
CA GLU A 96 5.36 7.20 -5.37
C GLU A 96 4.00 7.90 -5.27
N PHE A 97 3.97 9.09 -4.62
CA PHE A 97 2.74 9.87 -4.45
C PHE A 97 2.12 10.34 -5.77
N SER A 98 2.96 10.62 -6.77
CA SER A 98 2.53 11.09 -8.09
C SER A 98 1.88 10.01 -8.94
N THR A 99 2.03 8.74 -8.56
CA THR A 99 1.51 7.59 -9.30
C THR A 99 0.03 7.35 -8.97
N GLY A 100 -0.79 7.19 -10.01
CA GLY A 100 -2.20 6.81 -9.93
C GLY A 100 -2.46 5.40 -10.45
N ALA A 101 -3.53 4.77 -9.96
CA ALA A 101 -4.05 3.55 -10.59
C ALA A 101 -4.74 3.91 -11.91
N GLU A 102 -4.41 3.19 -12.99
CA GLU A 102 -5.02 3.33 -14.31
C GLU A 102 -6.07 2.25 -14.57
N LEU A 103 -5.87 1.06 -13.98
CA LEU A 103 -6.80 -0.06 -14.06
C LEU A 103 -6.75 -0.86 -12.76
N VAL A 104 -7.89 -1.27 -12.27
CA VAL A 104 -8.02 -2.21 -11.15
C VAL A 104 -8.88 -3.38 -11.61
N LEU A 105 -8.35 -4.59 -11.48
CA LEU A 105 -9.09 -5.82 -11.69
C LEU A 105 -9.26 -6.56 -10.35
N ILE A 106 -10.45 -7.02 -10.08
CA ILE A 106 -10.77 -7.94 -8.98
C ILE A 106 -11.41 -9.17 -9.59
N ARG A 107 -10.78 -10.32 -9.40
CA ARG A 107 -11.17 -11.59 -10.02
C ARG A 107 -11.33 -11.47 -11.55
N GLY A 108 -10.43 -10.70 -12.18
CA GLY A 108 -10.43 -10.45 -13.61
C GLY A 108 -11.52 -9.49 -14.12
N GLN A 109 -12.30 -8.89 -13.23
CA GLN A 109 -13.32 -7.91 -13.60
C GLN A 109 -12.82 -6.50 -13.28
N GLU A 110 -13.00 -5.59 -14.22
CA GLU A 110 -12.63 -4.20 -14.05
C GLU A 110 -13.54 -3.51 -13.01
N VAL A 111 -12.89 -2.82 -12.07
CA VAL A 111 -13.56 -2.04 -11.03
C VAL A 111 -13.44 -0.55 -11.38
N PRO A 112 -14.55 0.21 -11.37
CA PRO A 112 -14.50 1.64 -11.61
C PRO A 112 -13.58 2.36 -10.62
N LEU A 113 -12.72 3.25 -11.12
CA LEU A 113 -11.80 4.07 -10.31
C LEU A 113 -12.47 5.28 -9.65
N THR A 114 -13.80 5.33 -9.68
CA THR A 114 -14.58 6.39 -9.03
C THR A 114 -14.74 6.11 -7.54
N SER A 115 -14.45 7.11 -6.74
CA SER A 115 -14.64 7.07 -5.29
C SER A 115 -15.33 8.37 -4.84
N ARG A 116 -15.90 8.38 -3.63
CA ARG A 116 -16.45 9.61 -3.03
C ARG A 116 -15.42 10.75 -3.04
N MET A 117 -14.15 10.45 -2.86
CA MET A 117 -13.08 11.48 -2.89
C MET A 117 -12.87 12.02 -4.30
N THR A 118 -12.89 11.18 -5.34
CA THR A 118 -12.78 11.65 -6.73
C THR A 118 -14.01 12.46 -7.13
N GLU A 119 -15.20 12.05 -6.73
CA GLU A 119 -16.44 12.81 -6.97
C GLU A 119 -16.44 14.18 -6.26
N LEU A 120 -15.97 14.24 -5.00
CA LEU A 120 -15.81 15.50 -4.28
C LEU A 120 -14.77 16.39 -4.93
N ARG A 121 -13.61 15.84 -5.30
CA ARG A 121 -12.58 16.57 -6.02
C ARG A 121 -13.14 17.18 -7.31
N ASP A 122 -13.85 16.40 -8.11
CA ASP A 122 -14.38 16.86 -9.39
C ASP A 122 -15.50 17.90 -9.22
N ARG A 123 -16.32 17.74 -8.16
CA ARG A 123 -17.34 18.74 -7.78
C ARG A 123 -16.73 20.09 -7.41
N TYR A 124 -15.61 20.11 -6.70
CA TYR A 124 -14.99 21.33 -6.19
C TYR A 124 -13.82 21.82 -7.04
N ARG A 125 -13.53 21.16 -8.14
CA ARG A 125 -12.46 21.56 -9.08
C ARG A 125 -12.74 22.90 -9.77
N THR A 126 -14.01 23.21 -9.98
CA THR A 126 -14.46 24.51 -10.46
C THR A 126 -15.12 25.26 -9.29
N LEU A 127 -14.52 26.39 -8.89
CA LEU A 127 -15.15 27.25 -7.90
C LEU A 127 -16.48 27.78 -8.45
N PRO A 128 -17.55 27.86 -7.60
CA PRO A 128 -18.78 28.51 -8.02
C PRO A 128 -18.49 29.98 -8.39
N PRO A 129 -19.22 30.55 -9.36
CA PRO A 129 -19.04 31.94 -9.71
C PRO A 129 -19.21 32.81 -8.45
N ARG A 130 -18.29 33.74 -8.24
CA ARG A 130 -18.42 34.74 -7.17
C ARG A 130 -19.54 35.69 -7.61
N TYR A 131 -20.58 35.77 -6.80
CA TYR A 131 -21.64 36.76 -6.93
C TYR A 131 -21.16 38.08 -6.34
#